data_313bde2180d5cfad37c94ff817a72ee3
#
_entry.id   313bde2180d5cfad37c94ff817a72ee3
#
_cell.length_a   1.000
_cell.length_b   1.000
_cell.length_c   1.000
_cell.angle_alpha   90.00
_cell.angle_beta   90.00
_cell.angle_gamma   90.00
#
_symmetry.space_group_name_H-M   'P 1'
#
loop_
_entity.id
_entity.type
_entity.pdbx_description
1 polymer ?
#
loop_
_entity_poly.entity_id
_entity_poly.type
_entity_poly.pdbx_seq_one_letter_code
_entity_poly.pdbx_strand_id
1 'polypeptide(L)'
;MSMSYDVIVVGAGNAAFFAALAAQEKGAKVLVLERATEDESGGNSRFTAGLMRVVYNGVDDLKRAIPDLSKEEVERTDFGTYTQDQFLDDMARVTEYRCDPDLTELLVKRSMDTVAWMQIGRAHV
;
A
#
# COMPACT_ATOMS: atom_id res chain seq x y z
N MET A 1 12.75 12.13 -32.18
CA MET A 1 11.33 12.27 -31.73
C MET A 1 11.37 12.72 -30.29
N SER A 2 10.73 13.84 -29.95
CA SER A 2 10.59 14.27 -28.54
C SER A 2 9.56 13.38 -27.87
N MET A 3 9.94 12.70 -26.78
CA MET A 3 8.98 11.97 -25.94
C MET A 3 8.38 12.97 -24.95
N SER A 4 7.06 13.06 -24.90
CA SER A 4 6.33 13.86 -23.91
C SER A 4 5.62 12.94 -22.92
N TYR A 5 5.55 13.36 -21.67
CA TYR A 5 4.86 12.68 -20.60
C TYR A 5 3.91 13.66 -19.90
N ASP A 6 2.79 13.15 -19.42
CA ASP A 6 1.79 13.94 -18.70
C ASP A 6 2.13 14.05 -17.22
N VAL A 7 2.77 13.00 -16.66
CA VAL A 7 3.17 12.92 -15.25
C VAL A 7 4.59 12.38 -15.15
N ILE A 8 5.40 13.02 -14.30
CA ILE A 8 6.72 12.52 -13.91
C ILE A 8 6.69 12.19 -12.43
N VAL A 9 6.97 10.94 -12.08
CA VAL A 9 7.06 10.45 -10.71
C VAL A 9 8.53 10.27 -10.36
N VAL A 10 8.97 10.87 -9.26
CA VAL A 10 10.37 10.81 -8.81
C VAL A 10 10.48 9.82 -7.65
N GLY A 11 11.25 8.75 -7.88
CA GLY A 11 11.45 7.62 -7.00
C GLY A 11 10.78 6.34 -7.54
N ALA A 12 11.17 5.17 -7.00
CA ALA A 12 10.61 3.86 -7.36
C ALA A 12 10.26 3.01 -6.12
N GLY A 13 9.87 3.65 -5.02
CA GLY A 13 9.26 2.97 -3.87
C GLY A 13 7.75 2.78 -4.06
N ASN A 14 7.08 2.17 -3.08
CA ASN A 14 5.62 1.90 -3.14
C ASN A 14 4.80 3.16 -3.44
N ALA A 15 5.07 4.27 -2.77
CA ALA A 15 4.34 5.53 -2.99
C ALA A 15 4.44 6.00 -4.45
N ALA A 16 5.63 5.88 -5.04
CA ALA A 16 5.87 6.26 -6.43
C ALA A 16 5.10 5.37 -7.41
N PHE A 17 5.13 4.05 -7.21
CA PHE A 17 4.39 3.12 -8.06
C PHE A 17 2.89 3.28 -7.91
N PHE A 18 2.37 3.52 -6.70
CA PHE A 18 0.93 3.80 -6.53
C PHE A 18 0.51 5.07 -7.27
N ALA A 19 1.28 6.14 -7.16
CA ALA A 19 1.01 7.38 -7.89
C ALA A 19 1.07 7.17 -9.41
N ALA A 20 2.09 6.44 -9.89
CA ALA A 20 2.27 6.16 -11.30
C ALA A 20 1.12 5.31 -11.87
N LEU A 21 0.75 4.24 -11.19
CA LEU A 21 -0.35 3.35 -11.61
C LEU A 21 -1.70 4.07 -11.57
N ALA A 22 -1.98 4.84 -10.52
CA ALA A 22 -3.21 5.61 -10.42
C ALA A 22 -3.34 6.67 -11.55
N ALA A 23 -2.23 7.31 -11.92
CA ALA A 23 -2.20 8.25 -13.04
C ALA A 23 -2.41 7.51 -14.38
N GLN A 24 -1.74 6.37 -14.56
CA GLN A 24 -1.87 5.56 -15.78
C GLN A 24 -3.31 5.04 -15.97
N GLU A 25 -4.00 4.66 -14.90
CA GLU A 25 -5.42 4.26 -14.94
C GLU A 25 -6.35 5.37 -15.42
N LYS A 26 -5.94 6.62 -15.25
CA LYS A 26 -6.65 7.79 -15.79
C LYS A 26 -6.22 8.16 -17.20
N GLY A 27 -5.41 7.31 -17.85
CA GLY A 27 -4.95 7.50 -19.22
C GLY A 27 -3.71 8.37 -19.36
N ALA A 28 -3.07 8.78 -18.26
CA ALA A 28 -1.86 9.59 -18.32
C ALA A 28 -0.64 8.76 -18.79
N LYS A 29 0.20 9.38 -19.61
CA LYS A 29 1.51 8.85 -19.97
C LYS A 29 2.51 9.21 -18.88
N VAL A 30 2.96 8.21 -18.13
CA VAL A 30 3.77 8.39 -16.94
C VAL A 30 5.23 8.04 -17.19
N LEU A 31 6.14 8.85 -16.66
CA LEU A 31 7.56 8.55 -16.55
C LEU A 31 7.93 8.41 -15.07
N VAL A 32 8.56 7.30 -14.70
CA VAL A 32 9.13 7.10 -13.37
C VAL A 32 10.64 7.29 -13.45
N LEU A 33 11.19 8.11 -12.56
CA LEU A 33 12.62 8.38 -12.44
C LEU A 33 13.12 7.87 -11.09
N GLU A 34 14.12 6.98 -11.12
CA GLU A 34 14.79 6.49 -9.92
C GLU A 34 16.26 6.95 -9.93
N ARG A 35 16.73 7.40 -8.77
CA ARG A 35 18.13 7.84 -8.59
C ARG A 35 19.08 6.69 -8.32
N ALA A 36 18.59 5.67 -7.61
CA ALA A 36 19.41 4.52 -7.25
C ALA A 36 19.66 3.63 -8.47
N THR A 37 20.71 2.85 -8.40
CA THR A 37 20.97 1.77 -9.35
C THR A 37 19.88 0.70 -9.23
N GLU A 38 19.76 -0.18 -10.22
CA GLU A 38 18.76 -1.26 -10.21
C GLU A 38 18.84 -2.09 -8.93
N ASP A 39 20.07 -2.42 -8.49
CA ASP A 39 20.31 -3.22 -7.28
C ASP A 39 19.91 -2.53 -5.98
N GLU A 40 19.83 -1.21 -5.96
CA GLU A 40 19.54 -0.40 -4.78
C GLU A 40 18.18 0.30 -4.85
N SER A 41 17.43 0.11 -5.94
CA SER A 41 16.13 0.75 -6.18
C SER A 41 15.07 0.29 -5.19
N GLY A 42 13.96 1.04 -5.09
CA GLY A 42 12.81 0.69 -4.26
C GLY A 42 12.76 1.40 -2.90
N GLY A 43 13.81 2.13 -2.52
CA GLY A 43 13.85 2.87 -1.26
C GLY A 43 13.55 2.00 -0.04
N ASN A 44 12.83 2.53 0.93
CA ASN A 44 12.46 1.78 2.13
C ASN A 44 11.55 0.57 1.84
N SER A 45 10.84 0.58 0.71
CA SER A 45 9.90 -0.50 0.37
C SER A 45 10.59 -1.85 0.16
N ARG A 46 11.85 -1.89 -0.28
CA ARG A 46 12.61 -3.13 -0.43
C ARG A 46 12.91 -3.85 0.89
N PHE A 47 12.78 -3.16 2.03
CA PHE A 47 13.10 -3.70 3.36
C PHE A 47 11.87 -4.10 4.17
N THR A 48 10.67 -4.06 3.58
CA THR A 48 9.41 -4.34 4.27
C THR A 48 9.00 -5.81 4.25
N ALA A 49 9.74 -6.68 3.58
CA ALA A 49 9.39 -8.09 3.33
C ALA A 49 7.98 -8.28 2.72
N GLY A 50 7.47 -7.27 1.99
CA GLY A 50 6.14 -7.29 1.40
C GLY A 50 4.98 -7.15 2.39
N LEU A 51 5.26 -6.91 3.66
CA LEU A 51 4.21 -6.78 4.68
C LEU A 51 3.46 -5.46 4.53
N MET A 52 2.13 -5.54 4.53
CA MET A 52 1.24 -4.40 4.51
C MET A 52 0.29 -4.45 5.71
N ARG A 53 0.06 -3.28 6.32
CA ARG A 53 -0.84 -3.13 7.45
C ARG A 53 -2.12 -2.46 6.99
N VAL A 54 -3.25 -3.04 7.35
CA VAL A 54 -4.58 -2.54 6.98
C VAL A 54 -5.52 -2.56 8.17
N VAL A 55 -6.49 -1.66 8.16
CA VAL A 55 -7.61 -1.69 9.11
C VAL A 55 -8.59 -2.77 8.67
N TYR A 56 -9.03 -3.62 9.61
CA TYR A 56 -10.04 -4.63 9.35
C TYR A 56 -10.85 -4.96 10.61
N ASN A 57 -12.09 -5.39 10.41
CA ASN A 57 -13.00 -5.82 11.47
C ASN A 57 -13.41 -7.29 11.25
N GLY A 58 -12.45 -8.19 11.50
CA GLY A 58 -12.67 -9.62 11.34
C GLY A 58 -12.37 -10.16 9.94
N VAL A 59 -12.62 -11.45 9.76
CA VAL A 59 -12.21 -12.22 8.59
C VAL A 59 -12.88 -11.79 7.28
N ASP A 60 -14.11 -11.27 7.35
CA ASP A 60 -14.84 -10.88 6.14
C ASP A 60 -14.23 -9.65 5.47
N ASP A 61 -13.68 -8.72 6.25
CA ASP A 61 -12.89 -7.62 5.70
C ASP A 61 -11.59 -8.14 5.07
N LEU A 62 -10.91 -9.09 5.74
CA LEU A 62 -9.65 -9.66 5.24
C LEU A 62 -9.81 -10.41 3.93
N LYS A 63 -10.97 -11.03 3.67
CA LYS A 63 -11.25 -11.67 2.37
C LYS A 63 -11.23 -10.69 1.19
N ARG A 64 -11.39 -9.39 1.43
CA ARG A 64 -11.22 -8.35 0.40
C ARG A 64 -9.75 -8.21 -0.03
N ALA A 65 -8.84 -8.42 0.91
CA ALA A 65 -7.39 -8.34 0.68
C ALA A 65 -6.76 -9.71 0.39
N ILE A 66 -7.40 -10.79 0.80
CA ILE A 66 -6.94 -12.18 0.64
C ILE A 66 -8.14 -13.02 0.17
N PRO A 67 -8.52 -12.92 -1.11
CA PRO A 67 -9.72 -13.58 -1.63
C PRO A 67 -9.64 -15.11 -1.68
N ASP A 68 -8.45 -15.66 -1.61
CA ASP A 68 -8.14 -17.10 -1.66
C ASP A 68 -8.01 -17.73 -0.27
N LEU A 69 -8.34 -17.00 0.83
CA LEU A 69 -8.44 -17.60 2.16
C LEU A 69 -9.36 -18.82 2.15
N SER A 70 -8.77 -19.98 2.44
CA SER A 70 -9.50 -21.23 2.50
C SER A 70 -10.40 -21.32 3.74
N LYS A 71 -11.42 -22.18 3.69
CA LYS A 71 -12.29 -22.44 4.84
C LYS A 71 -11.50 -22.99 6.03
N GLU A 72 -10.52 -23.86 5.78
CA GLU A 72 -9.69 -24.45 6.82
C GLU A 72 -8.84 -23.40 7.54
N GLU A 73 -8.26 -22.44 6.83
CA GLU A 73 -7.51 -21.33 7.43
C GLU A 73 -8.41 -20.44 8.29
N VAL A 74 -9.63 -20.16 7.80
CA VAL A 74 -10.61 -19.38 8.54
C VAL A 74 -11.05 -20.07 9.83
N GLU A 75 -11.26 -21.38 9.80
CA GLU A 75 -11.70 -22.17 10.98
C GLU A 75 -10.58 -22.33 12.02
N ARG A 76 -9.32 -22.33 11.60
CA ARG A 76 -8.16 -22.58 12.47
C ARG A 76 -7.50 -21.31 13.01
N THR A 77 -7.90 -20.14 12.52
CA THR A 77 -7.23 -18.86 12.82
C THR A 77 -8.20 -17.87 13.46
N ASP A 78 -7.85 -17.38 14.64
CA ASP A 78 -8.48 -16.18 15.18
C ASP A 78 -7.80 -14.95 14.59
N PHE A 79 -8.45 -14.30 13.64
CA PHE A 79 -7.92 -13.10 12.98
C PHE A 79 -8.09 -11.84 13.83
N GLY A 80 -8.96 -11.88 14.85
CA GLY A 80 -9.27 -10.70 15.64
C GLY A 80 -9.75 -9.50 14.81
N THR A 81 -9.38 -8.32 15.27
CA THR A 81 -9.66 -7.04 14.59
C THR A 81 -8.43 -6.14 14.69
N TYR A 82 -8.28 -5.22 13.75
CA TYR A 82 -7.30 -4.15 13.84
C TYR A 82 -7.98 -2.84 13.44
N THR A 83 -8.38 -2.09 14.45
CA THR A 83 -9.22 -0.90 14.28
C THR A 83 -8.42 0.31 13.81
N GLN A 84 -9.12 1.36 13.35
CA GLN A 84 -8.49 2.63 13.00
C GLN A 84 -7.75 3.23 14.19
N ASP A 85 -8.35 3.20 15.39
CA ASP A 85 -7.75 3.74 16.60
C ASP A 85 -6.45 2.99 16.96
N GLN A 86 -6.46 1.66 16.88
CA GLN A 86 -5.25 0.86 17.09
C GLN A 86 -4.14 1.20 16.08
N PHE A 87 -4.50 1.41 14.82
CA PHE A 87 -3.51 1.77 13.80
C PHE A 87 -2.97 3.19 14.03
N LEU A 88 -3.82 4.15 14.40
CA LEU A 88 -3.41 5.51 14.75
C LEU A 88 -2.47 5.53 15.96
N ASP A 89 -2.81 4.78 17.01
CA ASP A 89 -1.96 4.62 18.20
C ASP A 89 -0.60 4.00 17.86
N ASP A 90 -0.59 2.96 17.04
CA ASP A 90 0.65 2.34 16.57
C ASP A 90 1.50 3.32 15.75
N MET A 91 0.89 4.09 14.85
CA MET A 91 1.60 5.11 14.05
C MET A 91 2.18 6.19 14.95
N ALA A 92 1.40 6.69 15.91
CA ALA A 92 1.88 7.68 16.88
C ALA A 92 3.07 7.15 17.68
N ARG A 93 2.97 5.93 18.19
CA ARG A 93 4.01 5.27 18.99
C ARG A 93 5.30 5.04 18.21
N VAL A 94 5.23 4.47 17.00
CA VAL A 94 6.44 4.13 16.22
C VAL A 94 7.13 5.35 15.63
N THR A 95 6.40 6.45 15.43
CA THR A 95 6.97 7.71 14.96
C THR A 95 7.34 8.67 16.09
N GLU A 96 7.16 8.26 17.35
CA GLU A 96 7.33 9.11 18.53
C GLU A 96 6.51 10.41 18.41
N TYR A 97 5.26 10.31 17.92
CA TYR A 97 4.33 11.43 17.70
C TYR A 97 4.85 12.48 16.69
N ARG A 98 5.74 12.09 15.76
CA ARG A 98 6.32 12.98 14.74
C ARG A 98 5.70 12.80 13.35
N CYS A 99 4.71 11.92 13.20
CA CYS A 99 3.97 11.81 11.94
C CYS A 99 3.05 13.01 11.71
N ASP A 100 2.82 13.34 10.44
CA ASP A 100 1.78 14.27 10.06
C ASP A 100 0.40 13.65 10.35
N PRO A 101 -0.46 14.28 11.17
CA PRO A 101 -1.71 13.68 11.59
C PRO A 101 -2.71 13.52 10.43
N ASP A 102 -2.78 14.48 9.52
CA ASP A 102 -3.73 14.45 8.41
C ASP A 102 -3.36 13.35 7.41
N LEU A 103 -2.08 13.22 7.09
CA LEU A 103 -1.58 12.15 6.23
C LEU A 103 -1.72 10.78 6.89
N THR A 104 -1.51 10.70 8.19
CA THR A 104 -1.67 9.44 8.95
C THR A 104 -3.14 9.01 8.96
N GLU A 105 -4.05 9.93 9.22
CA GLU A 105 -5.49 9.64 9.18
C GLU A 105 -5.93 9.19 7.79
N LEU A 106 -5.46 9.84 6.73
CA LEU A 106 -5.73 9.45 5.34
C LEU A 106 -5.22 8.04 5.04
N LEU A 107 -3.98 7.73 5.44
CA LEU A 107 -3.37 6.41 5.29
C LEU A 107 -4.22 5.34 5.97
N VAL A 108 -4.56 5.55 7.24
CA VAL A 108 -5.32 4.60 8.06
C VAL A 108 -6.70 4.34 7.46
N LYS A 109 -7.45 5.39 7.15
CA LYS A 109 -8.80 5.30 6.56
C LYS A 109 -8.82 4.61 5.20
N ARG A 110 -7.78 4.76 4.40
CA ARG A 110 -7.69 4.22 3.03
C ARG A 110 -6.94 2.89 2.94
N SER A 111 -6.39 2.39 4.03
CA SER A 111 -5.46 1.25 4.01
C SER A 111 -6.06 0.01 3.35
N MET A 112 -7.25 -0.44 3.75
CA MET A 112 -7.91 -1.62 3.19
C MET A 112 -8.29 -1.41 1.71
N ASP A 113 -8.88 -0.27 1.37
CA ASP A 113 -9.29 0.01 -0.01
C ASP A 113 -8.07 0.08 -0.96
N THR A 114 -6.95 0.62 -0.45
CA THR A 114 -5.69 0.67 -1.22
C THR A 114 -5.13 -0.71 -1.48
N VAL A 115 -5.09 -1.59 -0.46
CA VAL A 115 -4.61 -2.97 -0.64
C VAL A 115 -5.54 -3.76 -1.55
N ALA A 116 -6.86 -3.63 -1.39
CA ALA A 116 -7.83 -4.26 -2.29
C ALA A 116 -7.66 -3.75 -3.74
N TRP A 117 -7.42 -2.44 -3.93
CA TRP A 117 -7.14 -1.88 -5.27
C TRP A 117 -5.85 -2.46 -5.89
N MET A 118 -4.81 -2.70 -5.09
CA MET A 118 -3.58 -3.35 -5.59
C MET A 118 -3.83 -4.74 -6.14
N GLN A 119 -4.73 -5.50 -5.52
CA GLN A 119 -5.01 -6.89 -5.89
C GLN A 119 -5.83 -7.04 -7.18
N ILE A 120 -6.55 -6.01 -7.62
CA ILE A 120 -7.33 -6.05 -8.86
C ILE A 120 -6.38 -6.14 -10.07
N GLY A 121 -5.73 -7.30 -10.26
CA GLY A 121 -4.93 -7.65 -11.42
C GLY A 121 -3.56 -6.98 -11.51
N ARG A 122 -3.06 -6.38 -10.43
CA ARG A 122 -1.81 -5.61 -10.43
C ARG A 122 -0.68 -6.19 -9.59
N ALA A 123 -1.01 -7.04 -8.65
CA ALA A 123 -0.05 -7.72 -7.81
C ALA A 123 -0.48 -9.18 -7.65
N HIS A 124 -0.30 -9.97 -8.69
CA HIS A 124 -0.22 -11.42 -8.51
C HIS A 124 1.26 -11.76 -8.28
N VAL A 125 1.55 -12.08 -7.06
CA VAL A 125 2.80 -12.76 -6.70
C VAL A 125 2.58 -14.25 -6.86
#